data_4c6ebcc1916f215f9722007ffdd317ef
#
_entry.id   4c6ebcc1916f215f9722007ffdd317ef
#
_cell.length_a   1.000
_cell.length_b   1.000
_cell.length_c   1.000
_cell.angle_alpha   90.00
_cell.angle_beta   90.00
_cell.angle_gamma   90.00
#
_symmetry.space_group_name_H-M   'P 1'
#
loop_
_entity.id
_entity.type
_entity.pdbx_description
1 polymer ?
#
loop_
_entity_poly.entity_id
_entity_poly.type
_entity_poly.pdbx_seq_one_letter_code
_entity_poly.pdbx_strand_id
1 'polypeptide(L)'
;MPECDWVLERPVPAITDCHFYHTMDVPGHGLVHGEWDLRGREEEYLGGVDVSGKRVLELGTASGHICFWMERMGAAVSALDLSGDQEWDMVPYHGLDLGRRIADRQSHIERLNNGFWFAHAAFGSKARVHYGSVYDMPEDAGQFDIATMGSILLHLRDPFLALQRLSGHVGETIIVTDMRPGLKCRVFDRIGGFLGIRPLYFLPDAGRCEPIDTWWRLSPGLIAEFLGIAGFPDVRITRHRQKLQDREIEMFTVVGSRR
;
A
#
# COMPACT_ATOMS: atom_id res chain seq x y z
N MET A 1 15.48 15.15 14.92
CA MET A 1 14.37 14.60 14.11
C MET A 1 13.33 14.12 15.09
N PRO A 2 12.02 14.14 14.78
CA PRO A 2 11.02 13.58 15.68
C PRO A 2 11.29 12.08 15.87
N GLU A 3 11.19 11.59 17.10
CA GLU A 3 11.23 10.16 17.42
C GLU A 3 10.04 9.46 16.75
N CYS A 4 10.22 8.19 16.36
CA CYS A 4 9.14 7.40 15.78
C CYS A 4 8.08 7.09 16.84
N ASP A 5 6.92 7.72 16.71
CA ASP A 5 5.81 7.53 17.64
C ASP A 5 4.92 6.36 17.16
N TRP A 6 5.18 5.18 17.70
CA TRP A 6 4.39 3.99 17.43
C TRP A 6 3.13 3.94 18.29
N VAL A 7 1.97 4.05 17.67
CA VAL A 7 0.68 3.88 18.33
C VAL A 7 0.36 2.38 18.43
N LEU A 8 0.18 1.91 19.67
CA LEU A 8 -0.12 0.50 19.97
C LEU A 8 -1.62 0.25 20.19
N GLU A 9 -2.31 1.25 20.69
CA GLU A 9 -3.74 1.17 21.01
C GLU A 9 -4.42 2.53 20.82
N ARG A 10 -5.67 2.49 20.42
CA ARG A 10 -6.58 3.66 20.41
C ARG A 10 -7.93 3.24 20.97
N PRO A 11 -8.75 4.19 21.47
CA PRO A 11 -10.14 3.91 21.81
C PRO A 11 -10.85 3.25 20.62
N VAL A 12 -11.63 2.22 20.88
CA VAL A 12 -12.38 1.50 19.83
C VAL A 12 -13.51 2.40 19.34
N PRO A 13 -13.51 2.80 18.06
CA PRO A 13 -14.56 3.65 17.51
C PRO A 13 -15.86 2.87 17.33
N ALA A 14 -16.99 3.57 17.17
CA ALA A 14 -18.22 2.91 16.75
C ALA A 14 -18.10 2.45 15.30
N ILE A 15 -18.68 1.31 14.96
CA ILE A 15 -18.63 0.76 13.59
C ILE A 15 -19.23 1.73 12.55
N THR A 16 -20.17 2.57 12.95
CA THR A 16 -20.78 3.62 12.12
C THR A 16 -19.80 4.71 11.69
N ASP A 17 -18.72 4.89 12.47
CA ASP A 17 -17.69 5.90 12.22
C ASP A 17 -16.50 5.30 11.43
N CYS A 18 -16.61 4.03 11.08
CA CYS A 18 -15.59 3.29 10.33
C CYS A 18 -15.85 3.29 8.82
N HIS A 19 -14.78 3.24 8.05
CA HIS A 19 -14.80 2.85 6.65
C HIS A 19 -13.87 1.65 6.46
N PHE A 20 -14.37 0.60 5.81
CA PHE A 20 -13.57 -0.59 5.53
C PHE A 20 -13.17 -0.59 4.05
N TYR A 21 -11.88 -0.45 3.78
CA TYR A 21 -11.35 -0.56 2.42
C TYR A 21 -11.31 -2.00 1.93
N HIS A 22 -11.07 -2.93 2.86
CA HIS A 22 -11.05 -4.35 2.57
C HIS A 22 -12.24 -5.06 3.22
N THR A 23 -12.83 -5.99 2.49
CA THR A 23 -13.82 -6.93 3.03
C THR A 23 -13.13 -7.88 4.01
N MET A 24 -13.67 -8.00 5.23
CA MET A 24 -13.09 -8.82 6.30
C MET A 24 -14.15 -9.53 7.10
N ASP A 25 -13.83 -10.74 7.58
CA ASP A 25 -14.61 -11.42 8.62
C ASP A 25 -14.08 -10.96 9.99
N VAL A 26 -14.74 -9.95 10.58
CA VAL A 26 -14.31 -9.34 11.83
C VAL A 26 -14.85 -10.15 13.03
N PRO A 27 -13.99 -10.66 13.92
CA PRO A 27 -14.41 -11.46 15.07
C PRO A 27 -15.47 -10.75 15.92
N GLY A 28 -16.58 -11.45 16.22
CA GLY A 28 -17.68 -10.91 17.00
C GLY A 28 -18.62 -9.97 16.23
N HIS A 29 -18.28 -9.54 15.01
CA HIS A 29 -19.06 -8.61 14.20
C HIS A 29 -19.47 -9.18 12.83
N GLY A 30 -18.93 -10.34 12.44
CA GLY A 30 -19.22 -10.98 11.17
C GLY A 30 -18.57 -10.30 9.97
N LEU A 31 -19.15 -10.49 8.80
CA LEU A 31 -18.63 -9.96 7.55
C LEU A 31 -18.88 -8.45 7.45
N VAL A 32 -17.79 -7.69 7.34
CA VAL A 32 -17.82 -6.28 6.93
C VAL A 32 -17.41 -6.17 5.46
N HIS A 33 -18.15 -5.39 4.69
CA HIS A 33 -17.88 -5.20 3.28
C HIS A 33 -16.99 -3.99 3.05
N GLY A 34 -15.94 -4.18 2.26
CA GLY A 34 -15.05 -3.14 1.76
C GLY A 34 -15.06 -3.07 0.24
N GLU A 35 -14.23 -2.21 -0.32
CA GLU A 35 -14.07 -2.06 -1.76
C GLU A 35 -13.36 -3.27 -2.37
N TRP A 36 -12.31 -3.77 -1.71
CA TRP A 36 -11.53 -4.93 -2.12
C TRP A 36 -11.85 -6.15 -1.27
N ASP A 37 -12.01 -7.29 -1.90
CA ASP A 37 -12.08 -8.59 -1.23
C ASP A 37 -10.85 -9.41 -1.62
N LEU A 38 -9.86 -9.43 -0.72
CA LEU A 38 -8.59 -10.15 -0.89
C LEU A 38 -8.63 -11.53 -0.23
N ARG A 39 -9.71 -11.90 0.43
CA ARG A 39 -9.83 -13.12 1.24
C ARG A 39 -9.58 -14.38 0.42
N GLY A 40 -8.72 -15.23 0.98
CA GLY A 40 -8.29 -16.50 0.36
C GLY A 40 -7.28 -16.34 -0.76
N ARG A 41 -6.79 -15.11 -1.02
CA ARG A 41 -5.79 -14.79 -2.03
C ARG A 41 -4.68 -13.89 -1.50
N GLU A 42 -4.55 -13.79 -0.19
CA GLU A 42 -3.58 -12.92 0.49
C GLU A 42 -2.15 -13.38 0.19
N GLU A 43 -1.92 -14.70 0.15
CA GLU A 43 -0.61 -15.25 -0.22
C GLU A 43 -0.19 -14.85 -1.64
N GLU A 44 -1.13 -14.92 -2.61
CA GLU A 44 -0.87 -14.45 -3.98
C GLU A 44 -0.61 -12.93 -4.01
N TYR A 45 -1.34 -12.16 -3.21
CA TYR A 45 -1.19 -10.71 -3.08
C TYR A 45 0.19 -10.34 -2.55
N LEU A 46 0.73 -11.11 -1.61
CA LEU A 46 2.10 -10.96 -1.09
C LEU A 46 3.15 -11.71 -1.91
N GLY A 47 2.78 -12.20 -3.10
CA GLY A 47 3.70 -12.87 -4.02
C GLY A 47 4.23 -14.21 -3.51
N GLY A 48 3.56 -14.87 -2.56
CA GLY A 48 3.98 -16.15 -1.98
C GLY A 48 5.23 -16.04 -1.10
N VAL A 49 5.45 -14.88 -0.46
CA VAL A 49 6.53 -14.67 0.52
C VAL A 49 6.08 -15.20 1.87
N ASP A 50 6.90 -16.06 2.48
CA ASP A 50 6.68 -16.52 3.85
C ASP A 50 7.02 -15.40 4.83
N VAL A 51 6.02 -14.98 5.60
CA VAL A 51 6.13 -13.92 6.61
C VAL A 51 6.26 -14.48 8.04
N SER A 52 6.23 -15.81 8.20
CA SER A 52 6.26 -16.45 9.52
C SER A 52 7.54 -16.13 10.28
N GLY A 53 7.40 -15.64 11.50
CA GLY A 53 8.51 -15.24 12.36
C GLY A 53 9.25 -13.97 11.92
N LYS A 54 8.76 -13.27 10.89
CA LYS A 54 9.40 -12.06 10.35
C LYS A 54 8.83 -10.79 10.99
N ARG A 55 9.68 -9.76 11.07
CA ARG A 55 9.27 -8.40 11.35
C ARG A 55 8.88 -7.76 10.02
N VAL A 56 7.60 -7.42 9.88
CA VAL A 56 7.05 -6.90 8.63
C VAL A 56 6.62 -5.45 8.81
N LEU A 57 6.99 -4.60 7.86
CA LEU A 57 6.46 -3.24 7.74
C LEU A 57 5.45 -3.21 6.58
N GLU A 58 4.21 -2.87 6.88
CA GLU A 58 3.18 -2.61 5.87
C GLU A 58 3.01 -1.11 5.67
N LEU A 59 3.15 -0.63 4.43
CA LEU A 59 2.89 0.75 4.06
C LEU A 59 1.50 0.86 3.42
N GLY A 60 0.65 1.71 4.01
CA GLY A 60 -0.74 1.88 3.57
C GLY A 60 -1.62 0.72 3.97
N THR A 61 -1.73 0.45 5.28
CA THR A 61 -2.53 -0.68 5.81
C THR A 61 -4.04 -0.49 5.63
N ALA A 62 -4.51 0.74 5.41
CA ALA A 62 -5.92 1.10 5.30
C ALA A 62 -6.74 0.55 6.48
N SER A 63 -7.69 -0.39 6.23
CA SER A 63 -8.47 -1.02 7.30
C SER A 63 -7.85 -2.31 7.88
N GLY A 64 -6.59 -2.65 7.52
CA GLY A 64 -5.77 -3.65 8.21
C GLY A 64 -5.89 -5.09 7.76
N HIS A 65 -6.61 -5.42 6.67
CA HIS A 65 -6.85 -6.81 6.28
C HIS A 65 -5.55 -7.62 6.10
N ILE A 66 -4.59 -7.10 5.35
CA ILE A 66 -3.30 -7.77 5.10
C ILE A 66 -2.45 -7.77 6.37
N CYS A 67 -2.45 -6.67 7.14
CA CYS A 67 -1.80 -6.58 8.45
C CYS A 67 -2.22 -7.75 9.36
N PHE A 68 -3.51 -7.91 9.61
CA PHE A 68 -4.03 -8.95 10.50
C PHE A 68 -3.88 -10.36 9.91
N TRP A 69 -3.89 -10.51 8.58
CA TRP A 69 -3.58 -11.77 7.93
C TRP A 69 -2.11 -12.16 8.19
N MET A 70 -1.15 -11.24 8.01
CA MET A 70 0.27 -11.50 8.27
C MET A 70 0.52 -11.85 9.74
N GLU A 71 -0.15 -11.19 10.70
CA GLU A 71 -0.06 -11.57 12.10
C GLU A 71 -0.54 -12.99 12.36
N ARG A 72 -1.66 -13.40 11.75
CA ARG A 72 -2.16 -14.80 11.85
C ARG A 72 -1.19 -15.81 11.25
N MET A 73 -0.38 -15.39 10.26
CA MET A 73 0.70 -16.22 9.70
C MET A 73 1.98 -16.18 10.56
N GLY A 74 1.97 -15.51 11.70
CA GLY A 74 3.07 -15.48 12.66
C GLY A 74 4.07 -14.34 12.49
N ALA A 75 3.76 -13.30 11.70
CA ALA A 75 4.59 -12.11 11.59
C ALA A 75 4.42 -11.16 12.78
N ALA A 76 5.47 -10.40 13.10
CA ALA A 76 5.38 -9.20 13.94
C ALA A 76 5.20 -7.99 13.01
N VAL A 77 3.97 -7.46 12.93
CA VAL A 77 3.63 -6.42 11.98
C VAL A 77 3.72 -5.03 12.58
N SER A 78 4.31 -4.10 11.83
CA SER A 78 4.23 -2.66 12.04
C SER A 78 3.64 -2.04 10.78
N ALA A 79 2.78 -1.06 10.92
CA ALA A 79 2.17 -0.37 9.80
C ALA A 79 2.59 1.11 9.77
N LEU A 80 2.72 1.67 8.58
CA LEU A 80 2.83 3.10 8.33
C LEU A 80 1.65 3.51 7.47
N ASP A 81 0.88 4.49 7.93
CA ASP A 81 -0.26 5.03 7.19
C ASP A 81 -0.41 6.54 7.42
N LEU A 82 -1.27 7.18 6.65
CA LEU A 82 -1.58 8.58 6.81
C LEU A 82 -2.53 8.79 7.99
N SER A 83 -2.36 9.91 8.72
CA SER A 83 -3.37 10.42 9.65
C SER A 83 -4.32 11.38 8.94
N GLY A 84 -5.48 11.68 9.58
CA GLY A 84 -6.47 12.59 9.04
C GLY A 84 -5.99 14.05 8.87
N ASP A 85 -4.89 14.44 9.52
CA ASP A 85 -4.29 15.76 9.43
C ASP A 85 -3.16 15.85 8.38
N GLN A 86 -2.83 14.75 7.71
CA GLN A 86 -1.81 14.72 6.67
C GLN A 86 -2.37 14.93 5.27
N GLU A 87 -1.55 15.54 4.41
CA GLU A 87 -1.91 15.76 3.02
C GLU A 87 -1.61 14.52 2.17
N TRP A 88 -2.58 14.14 1.37
CA TRP A 88 -2.41 13.17 0.30
C TRP A 88 -1.71 13.82 -0.90
N ASP A 89 -0.92 13.06 -1.64
CA ASP A 89 -0.23 13.53 -2.86
C ASP A 89 -1.23 13.81 -4.01
N MET A 90 -2.06 14.85 -3.85
CA MET A 90 -3.06 15.20 -4.86
C MET A 90 -2.44 15.92 -6.04
N VAL A 91 -3.01 15.69 -7.24
CA VAL A 91 -2.61 16.39 -8.47
C VAL A 91 -3.11 17.84 -8.42
N PRO A 92 -2.21 18.85 -8.44
CA PRO A 92 -2.59 20.25 -8.25
C PRO A 92 -3.07 20.90 -9.56
N TYR A 93 -4.24 20.50 -10.04
CA TYR A 93 -4.80 21.10 -11.26
C TYR A 93 -5.07 22.59 -11.09
N HIS A 94 -4.65 23.37 -12.09
CA HIS A 94 -4.90 24.81 -12.11
C HIS A 94 -6.41 25.13 -12.08
N GLY A 95 -6.82 25.99 -11.15
CA GLY A 95 -8.22 26.40 -10.99
C GLY A 95 -9.14 25.43 -10.25
N LEU A 96 -8.62 24.28 -9.78
CA LEU A 96 -9.37 23.38 -8.93
C LEU A 96 -9.30 23.85 -7.48
N ASP A 97 -10.47 23.93 -6.81
CA ASP A 97 -10.50 24.14 -5.36
C ASP A 97 -10.05 22.86 -4.64
N LEU A 98 -8.77 22.82 -4.30
CA LEU A 98 -8.19 21.70 -3.56
C LEU A 98 -8.62 21.66 -2.09
N GLY A 99 -8.98 22.80 -1.48
CA GLY A 99 -9.30 22.87 -0.06
C GLY A 99 -10.43 21.94 0.34
N ARG A 100 -11.54 21.96 -0.43
CA ARG A 100 -12.66 21.03 -0.20
C ARG A 100 -12.27 19.58 -0.40
N ARG A 101 -11.46 19.30 -1.42
CA ARG A 101 -11.00 17.92 -1.71
C ARG A 101 -10.08 17.39 -0.62
N ILE A 102 -9.22 18.25 -0.08
CA ILE A 102 -8.36 17.92 1.07
C ILE A 102 -9.23 17.54 2.26
N ALA A 103 -10.23 18.36 2.61
CA ALA A 103 -11.12 18.08 3.74
C ALA A 103 -11.90 16.76 3.57
N ASP A 104 -12.42 16.50 2.35
CA ASP A 104 -13.10 15.24 2.05
C ASP A 104 -12.15 14.03 2.23
N ARG A 105 -10.86 14.16 1.81
CA ARG A 105 -9.86 13.12 1.96
C ARG A 105 -9.43 12.91 3.39
N GLN A 106 -9.23 13.96 4.16
CA GLN A 106 -8.90 13.88 5.58
C GLN A 106 -9.98 13.12 6.35
N SER A 107 -11.26 13.47 6.11
CA SER A 107 -12.39 12.75 6.70
C SER A 107 -12.43 11.27 6.28
N HIS A 108 -12.10 10.97 5.02
CA HIS A 108 -12.03 9.59 4.55
C HIS A 108 -10.91 8.80 5.24
N ILE A 109 -9.70 9.38 5.35
CA ILE A 109 -8.57 8.76 6.06
C ILE A 109 -8.91 8.51 7.53
N GLU A 110 -9.52 9.48 8.21
CA GLU A 110 -9.96 9.32 9.60
C GLU A 110 -10.88 8.11 9.76
N ARG A 111 -11.87 7.95 8.88
CA ARG A 111 -12.78 6.81 8.91
C ARG A 111 -12.10 5.49 8.56
N LEU A 112 -11.08 5.49 7.68
CA LEU A 112 -10.25 4.31 7.42
C LEU A 112 -9.46 3.91 8.66
N ASN A 113 -8.82 4.88 9.32
CA ASN A 113 -8.09 4.65 10.56
C ASN A 113 -9.01 4.14 11.66
N ASN A 114 -10.25 4.64 11.74
CA ASN A 114 -11.26 4.09 12.63
C ASN A 114 -11.57 2.62 12.30
N GLY A 115 -11.71 2.28 11.03
CA GLY A 115 -11.90 0.90 10.57
C GLY A 115 -10.75 -0.02 10.97
N PHE A 116 -9.50 0.48 10.86
CA PHE A 116 -8.32 -0.26 11.32
C PHE A 116 -8.40 -0.53 12.83
N TRP A 117 -8.60 0.49 13.67
CA TRP A 117 -8.59 0.32 15.13
C TRP A 117 -9.78 -0.48 15.63
N PHE A 118 -10.94 -0.38 14.98
CA PHE A 118 -12.07 -1.26 15.25
C PHE A 118 -11.72 -2.73 15.00
N ALA A 119 -11.16 -3.03 13.84
CA ALA A 119 -10.76 -4.39 13.50
C ALA A 119 -9.57 -4.86 14.35
N HIS A 120 -8.58 -4.00 14.62
CA HIS A 120 -7.43 -4.26 15.49
C HIS A 120 -7.89 -4.79 16.87
N ALA A 121 -8.83 -4.10 17.51
CA ALA A 121 -9.39 -4.52 18.79
C ALA A 121 -10.13 -5.86 18.67
N ALA A 122 -10.94 -6.04 17.63
CA ALA A 122 -11.72 -7.26 17.43
C ALA A 122 -10.84 -8.49 17.14
N PHE A 123 -9.73 -8.33 16.42
CA PHE A 123 -8.76 -9.40 16.16
C PHE A 123 -7.81 -9.64 17.35
N GLY A 124 -7.78 -8.76 18.35
CA GLY A 124 -6.77 -8.79 19.41
C GLY A 124 -5.35 -8.60 18.84
N SER A 125 -5.22 -7.79 17.80
CA SER A 125 -3.97 -7.52 17.10
C SER A 125 -2.95 -6.86 18.01
N LYS A 126 -1.66 -7.08 17.73
CA LYS A 126 -0.51 -6.45 18.38
C LYS A 126 0.25 -5.53 17.42
N ALA A 127 -0.27 -5.37 16.21
CA ALA A 127 0.32 -4.48 15.22
C ALA A 127 0.36 -3.05 15.77
N ARG A 128 1.48 -2.39 15.55
CA ARG A 128 1.66 -0.97 15.89
C ARG A 128 1.61 -0.13 14.64
N VAL A 129 1.11 1.08 14.75
CA VAL A 129 0.97 2.00 13.61
C VAL A 129 1.77 3.26 13.86
N HIS A 130 2.57 3.68 12.88
CA HIS A 130 3.11 5.03 12.79
C HIS A 130 2.30 5.81 11.76
N TYR A 131 1.81 6.99 12.15
CA TYR A 131 1.11 7.87 11.23
C TYR A 131 2.08 8.90 10.69
N GLY A 132 2.36 8.79 9.39
CA GLY A 132 3.37 9.60 8.73
C GLY A 132 3.34 9.48 7.21
N SER A 133 4.12 10.34 6.55
CA SER A 133 4.34 10.24 5.12
C SER A 133 5.34 9.13 4.79
N VAL A 134 5.09 8.40 3.71
CA VAL A 134 6.04 7.41 3.18
C VAL A 134 7.38 8.05 2.73
N TYR A 135 7.40 9.37 2.54
CA TYR A 135 8.61 10.12 2.20
C TYR A 135 9.47 10.47 3.42
N ASP A 136 8.85 10.54 4.60
CA ASP A 136 9.46 11.04 5.84
C ASP A 136 9.49 9.96 6.92
N MET A 137 9.82 8.72 6.53
CA MET A 137 9.95 7.63 7.48
C MET A 137 11.04 7.96 8.50
N PRO A 138 10.73 7.91 9.83
CA PRO A 138 11.70 8.22 10.86
C PRO A 138 12.90 7.28 10.82
N GLU A 139 14.11 7.81 10.99
CA GLU A 139 15.34 7.00 10.99
C GLU A 139 15.36 5.93 12.10
N ASP A 140 14.70 6.21 13.23
CA ASP A 140 14.54 5.31 14.37
C ASP A 140 13.30 4.40 14.30
N ALA A 141 12.60 4.37 13.17
CA ALA A 141 11.47 3.45 12.96
C ALA A 141 11.85 1.97 13.16
N GLY A 142 13.15 1.68 13.09
CA GLY A 142 13.71 0.34 13.29
C GLY A 142 14.03 -0.37 11.98
N GLN A 143 14.40 -1.65 12.11
CA GLN A 143 14.74 -2.50 10.98
C GLN A 143 13.71 -3.62 10.86
N PHE A 144 13.31 -3.91 9.65
CA PHE A 144 12.32 -4.93 9.29
C PHE A 144 12.97 -5.97 8.37
N ASP A 145 12.49 -7.19 8.45
CA ASP A 145 12.96 -8.25 7.57
C ASP A 145 12.28 -8.11 6.20
N ILE A 146 10.98 -7.76 6.21
CA ILE A 146 10.15 -7.61 5.01
C ILE A 146 9.40 -6.27 5.07
N ALA A 147 9.21 -5.63 3.90
CA ALA A 147 8.22 -4.58 3.75
C ALA A 147 7.26 -4.86 2.60
N THR A 148 6.01 -4.40 2.72
CA THR A 148 5.00 -4.52 1.67
C THR A 148 4.31 -3.19 1.39
N MET A 149 4.06 -2.92 0.10
CA MET A 149 3.34 -1.76 -0.42
C MET A 149 2.27 -2.25 -1.40
N GLY A 150 1.00 -2.19 -0.99
CA GLY A 150 -0.12 -2.59 -1.82
C GLY A 150 -0.84 -1.40 -2.44
N SER A 151 -0.74 -1.20 -3.75
CA SER A 151 -1.40 -0.11 -4.49
C SER A 151 -1.13 1.28 -3.91
N ILE A 152 0.11 1.54 -3.50
CA ILE A 152 0.55 2.83 -2.94
C ILE A 152 1.32 3.65 -3.96
N LEU A 153 2.23 3.03 -4.72
CA LEU A 153 3.16 3.76 -5.60
C LEU A 153 2.45 4.60 -6.66
N LEU A 154 1.28 4.17 -7.13
CA LEU A 154 0.49 4.91 -8.13
C LEU A 154 -0.03 6.25 -7.60
N HIS A 155 -0.21 6.37 -6.29
CA HIS A 155 -0.71 7.59 -5.62
C HIS A 155 0.40 8.58 -5.26
N LEU A 156 1.65 8.17 -5.32
CA LEU A 156 2.78 8.99 -4.92
C LEU A 156 3.29 9.84 -6.07
N ARG A 157 3.62 11.09 -5.80
CA ARG A 157 4.25 11.97 -6.78
C ARG A 157 5.66 11.48 -7.15
N ASP A 158 6.42 11.02 -6.16
CA ASP A 158 7.75 10.42 -6.34
C ASP A 158 7.80 8.99 -5.78
N PRO A 159 7.33 8.00 -6.55
CA PRO A 159 7.29 6.60 -6.10
C PRO A 159 8.68 6.01 -5.87
N PHE A 160 9.73 6.51 -6.55
CA PHE A 160 11.09 6.03 -6.36
C PHE A 160 11.68 6.53 -5.04
N LEU A 161 11.45 7.79 -4.67
CA LEU A 161 11.88 8.34 -3.39
C LEU A 161 11.28 7.54 -2.23
N ALA A 162 10.00 7.19 -2.29
CA ALA A 162 9.35 6.38 -1.26
C ALA A 162 10.03 5.00 -1.12
N LEU A 163 10.31 4.30 -2.24
CA LEU A 163 11.03 3.03 -2.22
C LEU A 163 12.47 3.18 -1.71
N GLN A 164 13.16 4.26 -2.08
CA GLN A 164 14.50 4.54 -1.61
C GLN A 164 14.53 4.76 -0.09
N ARG A 165 13.58 5.54 0.45
CA ARG A 165 13.46 5.75 1.91
C ARG A 165 13.18 4.43 2.62
N LEU A 166 12.21 3.67 2.14
CA LEU A 166 11.86 2.36 2.68
C LEU A 166 13.06 1.39 2.70
N SER A 167 13.86 1.37 1.64
CA SER A 167 14.97 0.40 1.47
C SER A 167 16.02 0.48 2.57
N GLY A 168 16.18 1.62 3.23
CA GLY A 168 17.06 1.81 4.39
C GLY A 168 16.61 1.08 5.65
N HIS A 169 15.34 0.71 5.73
CA HIS A 169 14.71 0.04 6.88
C HIS A 169 14.45 -1.45 6.67
N VAL A 170 14.80 -2.01 5.50
CA VAL A 170 14.45 -3.39 5.14
C VAL A 170 15.72 -4.22 4.91
N GLY A 171 15.84 -5.31 5.65
CA GLY A 171 17.00 -6.20 5.59
C GLY A 171 16.93 -7.25 4.50
N GLU A 172 15.75 -7.82 4.18
CA GLU A 172 15.64 -9.00 3.33
C GLU A 172 14.83 -8.76 2.05
N THR A 173 13.56 -8.34 2.17
CA THR A 173 12.61 -8.39 1.04
C THR A 173 11.65 -7.21 1.01
N ILE A 174 11.45 -6.63 -0.18
CA ILE A 174 10.39 -5.65 -0.44
C ILE A 174 9.38 -6.26 -1.42
N ILE A 175 8.10 -6.15 -1.07
CA ILE A 175 6.96 -6.64 -1.84
C ILE A 175 6.16 -5.44 -2.34
N VAL A 176 5.97 -5.32 -3.64
CA VAL A 176 5.14 -4.26 -4.24
C VAL A 176 4.04 -4.91 -5.07
N THR A 177 2.79 -4.66 -4.69
CA THR A 177 1.61 -5.16 -5.39
C THR A 177 0.84 -4.01 -5.99
N ASP A 178 0.44 -4.11 -7.26
CA ASP A 178 -0.30 -3.07 -7.95
C ASP A 178 -1.24 -3.64 -9.03
N MET A 179 -2.15 -2.81 -9.52
CA MET A 179 -3.03 -3.17 -10.61
C MET A 179 -2.26 -3.33 -11.92
N ARG A 180 -2.58 -4.39 -12.65
CA ARG A 180 -1.94 -4.65 -13.94
C ARG A 180 -2.30 -3.56 -14.96
N PRO A 181 -1.33 -3.00 -15.69
CA PRO A 181 -1.59 -2.06 -16.76
C PRO A 181 -2.56 -2.60 -17.81
N GLY A 182 -3.41 -1.74 -18.36
CA GLY A 182 -4.36 -2.10 -19.44
C GLY A 182 -3.66 -2.64 -20.68
N LEU A 183 -4.42 -3.29 -21.59
CA LEU A 183 -3.87 -4.01 -22.72
C LEU A 183 -2.91 -3.18 -23.60
N LYS A 184 -3.23 -1.91 -23.87
CA LYS A 184 -2.35 -1.01 -24.63
C LYS A 184 -1.00 -0.83 -23.95
N CYS A 185 -0.99 -0.53 -22.66
CA CYS A 185 0.26 -0.39 -21.89
C CYS A 185 1.07 -1.71 -21.88
N ARG A 186 0.40 -2.87 -21.77
CA ARG A 186 1.07 -4.18 -21.79
C ARG A 186 1.82 -4.47 -23.09
N VAL A 187 1.28 -4.03 -24.23
CA VAL A 187 1.96 -4.14 -25.53
C VAL A 187 3.20 -3.25 -25.53
N PHE A 188 3.09 -2.01 -25.06
CA PHE A 188 4.23 -1.10 -24.95
C PHE A 188 5.26 -1.60 -23.93
N ASP A 189 4.84 -2.15 -22.79
CA ASP A 189 5.74 -2.75 -21.79
C ASP A 189 6.54 -3.91 -22.38
N ARG A 190 5.89 -4.76 -23.22
CA ARG A 190 6.55 -5.90 -23.85
C ARG A 190 7.59 -5.46 -24.89
N ILE A 191 7.22 -4.51 -25.75
CA ILE A 191 8.14 -3.94 -26.77
C ILE A 191 9.27 -3.16 -26.07
N GLY A 192 8.91 -2.31 -25.10
CA GLY A 192 9.87 -1.53 -24.33
C GLY A 192 10.85 -2.43 -23.56
N GLY A 193 10.36 -3.52 -22.97
CA GLY A 193 11.19 -4.51 -22.29
C GLY A 193 12.27 -5.12 -23.19
N PHE A 194 11.92 -5.41 -24.44
CA PHE A 194 12.88 -5.87 -25.45
C PHE A 194 13.93 -4.80 -25.81
N LEU A 195 13.52 -3.52 -25.79
CA LEU A 195 14.39 -2.38 -26.09
C LEU A 195 15.11 -1.82 -24.84
N GLY A 196 14.99 -2.45 -23.67
CA GLY A 196 15.54 -1.94 -22.43
C GLY A 196 14.79 -0.73 -21.83
N ILE A 197 13.59 -0.41 -22.33
CA ILE A 197 12.78 0.69 -21.86
C ILE A 197 11.82 0.20 -20.76
N ARG A 198 11.69 0.96 -19.67
CA ARG A 198 10.78 0.68 -18.54
C ARG A 198 9.75 1.80 -18.44
N PRO A 199 8.52 1.61 -18.98
CA PRO A 199 7.55 2.70 -19.05
C PRO A 199 7.00 3.11 -17.69
N LEU A 200 6.86 4.43 -17.53
CA LEU A 200 6.09 5.08 -16.49
C LEU A 200 5.02 5.92 -17.20
N TYR A 201 3.75 5.62 -16.93
CA TYR A 201 2.65 6.31 -17.61
C TYR A 201 2.07 7.37 -16.70
N PHE A 202 2.14 8.63 -17.13
CA PHE A 202 1.48 9.74 -16.45
C PHE A 202 -0.01 9.70 -16.72
N LEU A 203 -0.84 9.70 -15.66
CA LEU A 203 -2.29 9.53 -15.76
C LEU A 203 -3.08 10.83 -15.73
N PRO A 204 -2.62 11.91 -15.04
CA PRO A 204 -3.40 13.14 -14.95
C PRO A 204 -3.67 13.77 -16.31
N ASP A 205 -4.91 14.20 -16.52
CA ASP A 205 -5.38 14.87 -17.73
C ASP A 205 -5.82 16.30 -17.37
N ALA A 206 -5.09 17.30 -17.86
CA ALA A 206 -5.35 18.70 -17.57
C ALA A 206 -6.69 19.20 -18.13
N GLY A 207 -7.20 18.60 -19.22
CA GLY A 207 -8.49 18.95 -19.81
C GLY A 207 -9.69 18.45 -19.01
N ARG A 208 -9.51 17.34 -18.29
CA ARG A 208 -10.56 16.72 -17.46
C ARG A 208 -10.39 17.02 -15.97
N CYS A 209 -9.20 17.49 -15.55
CA CYS A 209 -8.80 17.61 -14.15
C CYS A 209 -8.97 16.30 -13.36
N GLU A 210 -8.61 15.18 -13.99
CA GLU A 210 -8.71 13.82 -13.41
C GLU A 210 -7.57 12.93 -13.93
N PRO A 211 -7.17 11.87 -13.16
CA PRO A 211 -7.51 11.61 -11.75
C PRO A 211 -6.86 12.60 -10.79
N ILE A 212 -7.44 12.79 -9.60
CA ILE A 212 -6.96 13.75 -8.61
C ILE A 212 -5.91 13.13 -7.68
N ASP A 213 -6.00 11.84 -7.41
CA ASP A 213 -5.24 11.11 -6.40
C ASP A 213 -4.39 9.98 -6.98
N THR A 214 -4.19 9.97 -8.29
CA THR A 214 -3.39 8.96 -8.95
C THR A 214 -2.52 9.61 -10.01
N TRP A 215 -1.20 9.46 -9.82
CA TRP A 215 -0.20 10.10 -10.70
C TRP A 215 0.25 9.20 -11.83
N TRP A 216 0.45 7.92 -11.51
CA TRP A 216 1.21 7.04 -12.36
C TRP A 216 0.52 5.69 -12.56
N ARG A 217 0.85 5.08 -13.67
CA ARG A 217 0.77 3.63 -13.82
C ARG A 217 2.16 3.09 -14.07
N LEU A 218 2.64 2.30 -13.11
CA LEU A 218 3.96 1.70 -13.17
C LEU A 218 3.89 0.35 -13.86
N SER A 219 4.91 0.05 -14.69
CA SER A 219 5.06 -1.30 -15.21
C SER A 219 5.75 -2.20 -14.17
N PRO A 220 5.47 -3.52 -14.17
CA PRO A 220 6.19 -4.45 -13.28
C PRO A 220 7.70 -4.40 -13.48
N GLY A 221 8.15 -4.22 -14.73
CA GLY A 221 9.58 -4.10 -15.07
C GLY A 221 10.22 -2.84 -14.50
N LEU A 222 9.48 -1.71 -14.43
CA LEU A 222 9.99 -0.49 -13.81
C LEU A 222 10.15 -0.66 -12.29
N ILE A 223 9.16 -1.27 -11.62
CA ILE A 223 9.26 -1.54 -10.19
C ILE A 223 10.44 -2.49 -9.91
N ALA A 224 10.65 -3.49 -10.76
CA ALA A 224 11.81 -4.39 -10.65
C ALA A 224 13.14 -3.63 -10.73
N GLU A 225 13.28 -2.68 -11.66
CA GLU A 225 14.47 -1.82 -11.75
C GLU A 225 14.62 -0.93 -10.50
N PHE A 226 13.53 -0.35 -10.00
CA PHE A 226 13.56 0.44 -8.76
C PHE A 226 14.08 -0.38 -7.59
N LEU A 227 13.58 -1.61 -7.42
CA LEU A 227 14.03 -2.52 -6.37
C LEU A 227 15.49 -2.90 -6.55
N GLY A 228 15.93 -3.20 -7.78
CA GLY A 228 17.34 -3.49 -8.10
C GLY A 228 18.27 -2.33 -7.73
N ILE A 229 17.91 -1.09 -8.08
CA ILE A 229 18.65 0.14 -7.73
C ILE A 229 18.66 0.35 -6.22
N ALA A 230 17.55 0.05 -5.53
CA ALA A 230 17.42 0.16 -4.08
C ALA A 230 18.17 -0.94 -3.29
N GLY A 231 18.84 -1.88 -3.97
CA GLY A 231 19.65 -2.93 -3.35
C GLY A 231 18.94 -4.26 -3.14
N PHE A 232 17.84 -4.52 -3.88
CA PHE A 232 17.08 -5.77 -3.90
C PHE A 232 17.07 -6.39 -5.31
N PRO A 233 18.22 -6.88 -5.80
CA PRO A 233 18.39 -7.27 -7.20
C PRO A 233 17.81 -8.63 -7.56
N ASP A 234 17.50 -9.50 -6.58
CA ASP A 234 16.86 -10.78 -6.86
C ASP A 234 15.34 -10.58 -6.96
N VAL A 235 14.85 -10.40 -8.19
CA VAL A 235 13.48 -9.98 -8.44
C VAL A 235 12.64 -11.09 -9.06
N ARG A 236 11.46 -11.33 -8.48
CA ARG A 236 10.40 -12.20 -8.99
C ARG A 236 9.13 -11.41 -9.23
N ILE A 237 8.48 -11.63 -10.36
CA ILE A 237 7.20 -11.02 -10.72
C ILE A 237 6.14 -12.11 -10.83
N THR A 238 5.07 -11.97 -10.08
CA THR A 238 3.90 -12.85 -10.14
C THR A 238 2.68 -12.11 -10.68
N ARG A 239 1.67 -12.84 -11.11
CA ARG A 239 0.41 -12.29 -11.61
C ARG A 239 -0.73 -13.05 -10.95
N HIS A 240 -1.72 -12.32 -10.50
CA HIS A 240 -2.87 -12.87 -9.82
C HIS A 240 -4.12 -12.02 -10.11
N ARG A 241 -5.25 -12.41 -9.54
CA ARG A 241 -6.49 -11.66 -9.60
C ARG A 241 -7.00 -11.40 -8.20
N GLN A 242 -7.55 -10.21 -8.00
CA GLN A 242 -8.20 -9.82 -6.78
C GLN A 242 -9.58 -9.27 -7.10
N LYS A 243 -10.46 -9.25 -6.13
CA LYS A 243 -11.84 -8.80 -6.32
C LYS A 243 -11.99 -7.36 -5.83
N LEU A 244 -12.36 -6.46 -6.73
CA LEU A 244 -12.73 -5.07 -6.42
C LEU A 244 -14.24 -4.93 -6.64
N GLN A 245 -14.98 -4.76 -5.55
CA GLN A 245 -16.45 -4.84 -5.60
C GLN A 245 -16.90 -6.14 -6.28
N ASP A 246 -17.65 -6.06 -7.38
CA ASP A 246 -18.14 -7.23 -8.13
C ASP A 246 -17.24 -7.61 -9.34
N ARG A 247 -16.03 -7.04 -9.44
CA ARG A 247 -15.13 -7.24 -10.58
C ARG A 247 -13.85 -7.95 -10.19
N GLU A 248 -13.42 -8.89 -11.03
CA GLU A 248 -12.08 -9.46 -10.97
C GLU A 248 -11.07 -8.50 -11.63
N ILE A 249 -10.08 -8.05 -10.87
CA ILE A 249 -9.02 -7.15 -11.33
C ILE A 249 -7.73 -7.94 -11.47
N GLU A 250 -7.09 -7.85 -12.64
CA GLU A 250 -5.75 -8.39 -12.83
C GLU A 250 -4.73 -7.52 -12.09
N MET A 251 -3.93 -8.16 -11.25
CA MET A 251 -2.86 -7.56 -10.48
C MET A 251 -1.52 -8.22 -10.76
N PHE A 252 -0.47 -7.60 -10.28
CA PHE A 252 0.86 -8.19 -10.25
C PHE A 252 1.52 -7.86 -8.92
N THR A 253 2.45 -8.72 -8.52
CA THR A 253 3.31 -8.49 -7.36
C THR A 253 4.77 -8.62 -7.81
N VAL A 254 5.57 -7.66 -7.44
CA VAL A 254 7.03 -7.65 -7.62
C VAL A 254 7.65 -7.87 -6.25
N VAL A 255 8.40 -8.94 -6.11
CA VAL A 255 9.16 -9.28 -4.91
C VAL A 255 10.64 -9.07 -5.23
N GLY A 256 11.28 -8.15 -4.56
CA GLY A 256 12.72 -7.95 -4.63
C GLY A 256 13.38 -8.36 -3.34
N SER A 257 14.46 -9.15 -3.41
CA SER A 257 15.19 -9.63 -2.24
C SER A 257 16.66 -9.23 -2.30
N ARG A 258 17.26 -9.03 -1.13
CA ARG A 258 18.72 -8.92 -0.98
C ARG A 258 19.35 -10.31 -1.06
N ARG A 259 20.57 -10.36 -1.57
CA ARG A 259 21.35 -11.60 -1.60
C ARG A 259 22.08 -11.83 -0.29
#